data_e82fd5df830d94ef56e133d5ee71826d
#
_entry.id   e82fd5df830d94ef56e133d5ee71826d
#
_cell.length_a   1.000
_cell.length_b   1.000
_cell.length_c   1.000
_cell.angle_alpha   90.00
_cell.angle_beta   90.00
_cell.angle_gamma   90.00
#
_symmetry.space_group_name_H-M   'P 1'
#
loop_
_entity.id
_entity.type
_entity.pdbx_description
1 polymer ?
#
loop_
_entity_poly.entity_id
_entity_poly.type
_entity_poly.pdbx_seq_one_letter_code
_entity_poly.pdbx_strand_id
1 'polypeptide(L)'
;VACFVWSVYQECFHGMPNDMPVRVAVPVNLRPYFDSVTTKNFFVMISAEFRPQNSSYTFEEVLRIVTDSINSQISKEHLEDLFSYSVSNQKNILMRPVPLFIKNLAMKAVYTQSALANTTTITNIGNIKVEPEYEPYITGFYSFIPMSKGQPMKGTICSYKDTLVFTFSSILADTMIQRSFFKKLVNDGVEVTIETNGEYYD
;
A
#
# COMPACT_ATOMS: atom_id res chain seq x y z
N VAL A 1 3.66 6.74 2.18
CA VAL A 1 4.56 5.61 1.86
C VAL A 1 5.95 5.86 2.42
N ALA A 2 6.59 6.99 2.14
CA ALA A 2 7.95 7.28 2.61
C ALA A 2 8.09 7.22 4.14
N CYS A 3 7.16 7.78 4.92
CA CYS A 3 7.15 7.68 6.38
C CYS A 3 7.13 6.22 6.88
N PHE A 4 6.36 5.36 6.21
CA PHE A 4 6.35 3.92 6.53
C PHE A 4 7.70 3.26 6.24
N VAL A 5 8.25 3.52 5.06
CA VAL A 5 9.58 3.00 4.65
C VAL A 5 10.65 3.46 5.63
N TRP A 6 10.61 4.74 6.02
CA TRP A 6 11.50 5.32 7.02
C TRP A 6 11.39 4.61 8.37
N SER A 7 10.16 4.37 8.84
CA SER A 7 9.93 3.68 10.11
C SER A 7 10.48 2.25 10.10
N VAL A 8 10.28 1.51 9.00
CA VAL A 8 10.88 0.17 8.85
C VAL A 8 12.41 0.24 8.82
N TYR A 9 12.98 1.22 8.10
CA TYR A 9 14.43 1.39 8.03
C TYR A 9 15.02 1.69 9.41
N GLN A 10 14.40 2.56 10.20
CA GLN A 10 14.88 2.92 11.54
C GLN A 10 14.67 1.79 12.55
N GLU A 11 13.51 1.21 12.62
CA GLU A 11 13.13 0.29 13.68
C GLU A 11 13.57 -1.16 13.39
N CYS A 12 13.49 -1.60 12.14
CA CYS A 12 13.82 -2.98 11.78
C CYS A 12 15.27 -3.15 11.30
N PHE A 13 15.83 -2.14 10.64
CA PHE A 13 17.22 -2.18 10.14
C PHE A 13 18.17 -1.30 10.96
N HIS A 14 17.66 -0.60 11.96
CA HIS A 14 18.44 0.28 12.85
C HIS A 14 19.30 1.31 12.09
N GLY A 15 18.79 1.80 10.96
CA GLY A 15 19.52 2.73 10.10
C GLY A 15 20.72 2.12 9.37
N MET A 16 20.85 0.79 9.34
CA MET A 16 21.99 0.08 8.77
C MET A 16 21.66 -0.46 7.36
N PRO A 17 22.70 -0.71 6.53
CA PRO A 17 22.53 -1.37 5.24
C PRO A 17 21.87 -2.76 5.38
N ASN A 18 21.03 -3.10 4.40
CA ASN A 18 20.38 -4.41 4.36
C ASN A 18 20.17 -4.84 2.91
N ASP A 19 20.41 -6.11 2.61
CA ASP A 19 20.18 -6.66 1.27
C ASP A 19 18.70 -6.82 0.94
N MET A 20 17.84 -6.91 1.96
CA MET A 20 16.40 -7.01 1.77
C MET A 20 15.78 -5.62 1.53
N PRO A 21 15.11 -5.40 0.39
CA PRO A 21 14.44 -4.15 0.13
C PRO A 21 13.15 -4.03 0.96
N VAL A 22 12.82 -2.80 1.36
CA VAL A 22 11.47 -2.47 1.81
C VAL A 22 10.63 -2.18 0.58
N ARG A 23 9.61 -3.01 0.34
CA ARG A 23 8.69 -2.87 -0.79
C ARG A 23 7.28 -2.61 -0.30
N VAL A 24 6.72 -1.49 -0.70
CA VAL A 24 5.35 -1.12 -0.38
C VAL A 24 4.51 -1.20 -1.65
N ALA A 25 3.59 -2.16 -1.69
CA ALA A 25 2.64 -2.28 -2.78
C ALA A 25 1.59 -1.16 -2.67
N VAL A 26 1.37 -0.46 -3.77
CA VAL A 26 0.40 0.65 -3.87
C VAL A 26 -0.55 0.37 -5.04
N PRO A 27 -1.87 0.23 -4.81
CA PRO A 27 -2.83 0.13 -5.90
C PRO A 27 -3.03 1.49 -6.56
N VAL A 28 -2.88 1.53 -7.87
CA VAL A 28 -3.09 2.72 -8.71
C VAL A 28 -4.41 2.57 -9.45
N ASN A 29 -5.33 3.50 -9.24
CA ASN A 29 -6.59 3.56 -9.97
C ASN A 29 -6.32 3.90 -11.45
N LEU A 30 -6.84 3.09 -12.37
CA LEU A 30 -6.64 3.26 -13.80
C LEU A 30 -7.65 4.20 -14.46
N ARG A 31 -8.75 4.56 -13.78
CA ARG A 31 -9.80 5.42 -14.35
C ARG A 31 -9.32 6.79 -14.82
N PRO A 32 -8.35 7.45 -14.16
CA PRO A 32 -7.80 8.72 -14.67
C PRO A 32 -6.98 8.59 -15.95
N TYR A 33 -6.51 7.39 -16.27
CA TYR A 33 -5.61 7.12 -17.42
C TYR A 33 -6.32 6.48 -18.61
N PHE A 34 -7.40 5.74 -18.35
CA PHE A 34 -8.13 4.97 -19.36
C PHE A 34 -9.63 5.12 -19.17
N ASP A 35 -10.34 5.36 -20.25
CA ASP A 35 -11.80 5.41 -20.24
C ASP A 35 -12.39 4.04 -19.87
N SER A 36 -13.23 4.02 -18.85
CA SER A 36 -13.88 2.79 -18.41
C SER A 36 -15.19 3.09 -17.72
N VAL A 37 -16.22 2.38 -18.13
CA VAL A 37 -17.56 2.37 -17.52
C VAL A 37 -17.74 1.26 -16.50
N THR A 38 -16.67 0.48 -16.22
CA THR A 38 -16.77 -0.64 -15.27
C THR A 38 -16.98 -0.15 -13.85
N THR A 39 -17.90 -0.78 -13.14
CA THR A 39 -18.11 -0.61 -11.69
C THR A 39 -17.24 -1.53 -10.84
N LYS A 40 -16.52 -2.47 -11.49
CA LYS A 40 -15.61 -3.41 -10.84
C LYS A 40 -14.24 -2.75 -10.56
N ASN A 41 -13.40 -3.47 -9.82
CA ASN A 41 -12.03 -3.06 -9.55
C ASN A 41 -11.27 -2.81 -10.87
N PHE A 42 -10.75 -1.60 -11.01
CA PHE A 42 -9.99 -1.18 -12.18
C PHE A 42 -8.72 -0.47 -11.69
N PHE A 43 -7.76 -1.28 -11.28
CA PHE A 43 -6.47 -0.82 -10.76
C PHE A 43 -5.36 -1.81 -11.11
N VAL A 44 -4.13 -1.33 -11.04
CA VAL A 44 -2.90 -2.15 -11.06
C VAL A 44 -2.11 -1.91 -9.79
N MET A 45 -1.26 -2.88 -9.44
CA MET A 45 -0.36 -2.75 -8.30
C MET A 45 1.00 -2.31 -8.79
N ILE A 46 1.53 -1.23 -8.22
CA ILE A 46 2.93 -0.83 -8.32
C ILE A 46 3.64 -1.10 -7.00
N SER A 47 4.96 -1.17 -6.99
CA SER A 47 5.76 -1.37 -5.78
C SER A 47 6.75 -0.23 -5.59
N ALA A 48 6.55 0.59 -4.57
CA ALA A 48 7.56 1.51 -4.11
C ALA A 48 8.69 0.73 -3.42
N GLU A 49 9.89 0.79 -3.98
CA GLU A 49 11.06 0.06 -3.46
C GLU A 49 12.06 1.02 -2.84
N PHE A 50 12.54 0.65 -1.67
CA PHE A 50 13.71 1.25 -1.02
C PHE A 50 14.66 0.14 -0.61
N ARG A 51 15.91 0.21 -1.10
CA ARG A 51 16.98 -0.72 -0.73
C ARG A 51 18.07 0.05 0.01
N PRO A 52 18.24 -0.17 1.31
CA PRO A 52 19.26 0.51 2.09
C PRO A 52 20.64 -0.09 1.81
N GLN A 53 21.38 0.49 0.88
CA GLN A 53 22.76 0.09 0.52
C GLN A 53 23.80 0.77 1.37
N ASN A 54 23.48 1.95 1.93
CA ASN A 54 24.36 2.74 2.77
C ASN A 54 23.82 2.81 4.19
N SER A 55 24.67 3.19 5.13
CA SER A 55 24.26 3.60 6.49
C SER A 55 23.83 5.07 6.50
N SER A 56 22.94 5.40 7.43
CA SER A 56 22.62 6.80 7.76
C SER A 56 21.93 7.60 6.64
N TYR A 57 20.92 7.00 5.96
CA TYR A 57 20.03 7.78 5.10
C TYR A 57 19.29 8.83 5.93
N THR A 58 19.10 10.02 5.36
CA THR A 58 18.16 11.01 5.87
C THR A 58 16.74 10.69 5.41
N PHE A 59 15.74 11.26 6.08
CA PHE A 59 14.34 11.11 5.65
C PHE A 59 14.11 11.66 4.23
N GLU A 60 14.73 12.78 3.91
CA GLU A 60 14.65 13.44 2.60
C GLU A 60 15.18 12.54 1.48
N GLU A 61 16.27 11.81 1.75
CA GLU A 61 16.82 10.83 0.79
C GLU A 61 15.86 9.66 0.57
N VAL A 62 15.30 9.12 1.66
CA VAL A 62 14.29 8.03 1.57
C VAL A 62 13.04 8.53 0.85
N LEU A 63 12.57 9.73 1.16
CA LEU A 63 11.42 10.35 0.49
C LEU A 63 11.66 10.47 -1.01
N ARG A 64 12.83 10.97 -1.43
CA ARG A 64 13.21 11.09 -2.84
C ARG A 64 13.23 9.72 -3.52
N ILE A 65 13.94 8.75 -2.95
CA ILE A 65 14.05 7.39 -3.52
C ILE A 65 12.68 6.76 -3.71
N VAL A 66 11.82 6.83 -2.69
CA VAL A 66 10.46 6.28 -2.73
C VAL A 66 9.60 7.00 -3.77
N THR A 67 9.71 8.33 -3.85
CA THR A 67 8.97 9.13 -4.81
C THR A 67 9.40 8.82 -6.25
N ASP A 68 10.70 8.73 -6.50
CA ASP A 68 11.26 8.38 -7.81
C ASP A 68 10.85 6.96 -8.22
N SER A 69 10.86 6.01 -7.27
CA SER A 69 10.40 4.64 -7.49
C SER A 69 8.93 4.57 -7.87
N ILE A 70 8.07 5.39 -7.27
CA ILE A 70 6.65 5.49 -7.62
C ILE A 70 6.47 6.15 -8.98
N ASN A 71 7.08 7.32 -9.18
CA ASN A 71 6.91 8.12 -10.39
C ASN A 71 7.38 7.40 -11.65
N SER A 72 8.46 6.62 -11.57
CA SER A 72 8.95 5.80 -12.68
C SER A 72 7.95 4.74 -13.15
N GLN A 73 6.99 4.36 -12.31
CA GLN A 73 5.99 3.32 -12.60
C GLN A 73 4.61 3.89 -12.97
N ILE A 74 4.36 5.20 -12.76
CA ILE A 74 3.07 5.86 -13.06
C ILE A 74 3.11 6.53 -14.45
N SER A 75 3.70 5.90 -15.44
CA SER A 75 3.50 6.32 -16.84
C SER A 75 2.31 5.58 -17.45
N LYS A 76 1.61 6.23 -18.38
CA LYS A 76 0.46 5.60 -19.06
C LYS A 76 0.88 4.32 -19.76
N GLU A 77 2.03 4.35 -20.41
CA GLU A 77 2.60 3.20 -21.13
C GLU A 77 2.88 2.03 -20.18
N HIS A 78 3.53 2.29 -19.06
CA HIS A 78 3.84 1.24 -18.09
C HIS A 78 2.57 0.67 -17.43
N LEU A 79 1.59 1.52 -17.12
CA LEU A 79 0.29 1.07 -16.58
C LEU A 79 -0.47 0.23 -17.61
N GLU A 80 -0.40 0.59 -18.90
CA GLU A 80 -0.98 -0.16 -20.00
C GLU A 80 -0.31 -1.56 -20.14
N ASP A 81 1.00 -1.64 -20.05
CA ASP A 81 1.74 -2.89 -20.08
C ASP A 81 1.35 -3.82 -18.93
N LEU A 82 1.29 -3.31 -17.70
CA LEU A 82 0.87 -4.07 -16.53
C LEU A 82 -0.56 -4.60 -16.66
N PHE A 83 -1.47 -3.75 -17.13
CA PHE A 83 -2.86 -4.12 -17.36
C PHE A 83 -2.99 -5.14 -18.49
N SER A 84 -2.34 -4.89 -19.64
CA SER A 84 -2.35 -5.75 -20.81
C SER A 84 -1.80 -7.13 -20.51
N TYR A 85 -0.74 -7.22 -19.73
CA TYR A 85 -0.18 -8.50 -19.26
C TYR A 85 -1.23 -9.30 -18.47
N SER A 86 -1.94 -8.65 -17.56
CA SER A 86 -2.99 -9.30 -16.77
C SER A 86 -4.15 -9.80 -17.62
N VAL A 87 -4.60 -9.00 -18.60
CA VAL A 87 -5.69 -9.34 -19.52
C VAL A 87 -5.26 -10.43 -20.51
N SER A 88 -4.04 -10.37 -21.03
CA SER A 88 -3.50 -11.35 -21.97
C SER A 88 -3.45 -12.74 -21.35
N ASN A 89 -3.01 -12.84 -20.10
CA ASN A 89 -3.01 -14.10 -19.37
C ASN A 89 -4.42 -14.71 -19.22
N GLN A 90 -5.44 -13.89 -19.02
CA GLN A 90 -6.84 -14.36 -18.92
C GLN A 90 -7.42 -14.79 -20.27
N LYS A 91 -7.01 -14.13 -21.36
CA LYS A 91 -7.50 -14.40 -22.73
C LYS A 91 -6.77 -15.55 -23.41
N ASN A 92 -5.70 -16.07 -22.84
CA ASN A 92 -4.89 -17.13 -23.44
C ASN A 92 -5.74 -18.40 -23.68
N ILE A 93 -5.92 -18.76 -24.97
CA ILE A 93 -6.73 -19.89 -25.40
C ILE A 93 -6.20 -21.22 -24.83
N LEU A 94 -4.89 -21.36 -24.66
CA LEU A 94 -4.27 -22.56 -24.08
C LEU A 94 -4.62 -22.73 -22.59
N MET A 95 -4.95 -21.66 -21.91
CA MET A 95 -5.35 -21.69 -20.50
C MET A 95 -6.82 -22.02 -20.29
N ARG A 96 -7.67 -21.88 -21.32
CA ARG A 96 -9.11 -22.14 -21.20
C ARG A 96 -9.48 -23.57 -20.85
N PRO A 97 -8.92 -24.60 -21.51
CA PRO A 97 -9.27 -25.99 -21.24
C PRO A 97 -8.65 -26.55 -19.95
N VAL A 98 -7.74 -25.83 -19.31
CA VAL A 98 -7.10 -26.30 -18.05
C VAL A 98 -8.15 -26.40 -16.94
N PRO A 99 -8.29 -27.58 -16.29
CA PRO A 99 -9.23 -27.77 -15.19
C PRO A 99 -9.04 -26.77 -14.05
N LEU A 100 -10.16 -26.37 -13.42
CA LEU A 100 -10.16 -25.30 -12.41
C LEU A 100 -9.25 -25.60 -11.21
N PHE A 101 -9.15 -26.88 -10.80
CA PHE A 101 -8.30 -27.26 -9.66
C PHE A 101 -6.82 -27.03 -9.95
N ILE A 102 -6.35 -27.23 -11.19
CA ILE A 102 -4.98 -26.96 -11.61
C ILE A 102 -4.75 -25.43 -11.63
N LYS A 103 -5.70 -24.67 -12.18
CA LYS A 103 -5.64 -23.21 -12.16
C LYS A 103 -5.57 -22.67 -10.74
N ASN A 104 -6.37 -23.21 -9.83
CA ASN A 104 -6.38 -22.77 -8.43
C ASN A 104 -5.04 -23.07 -7.74
N LEU A 105 -4.42 -24.21 -8.03
CA LEU A 105 -3.10 -24.56 -7.48
C LEU A 105 -2.02 -23.59 -8.00
N ALA A 106 -1.99 -23.34 -9.30
CA ALA A 106 -1.07 -22.39 -9.93
C ALA A 106 -1.29 -20.96 -9.40
N MET A 107 -2.53 -20.51 -9.33
CA MET A 107 -2.87 -19.18 -8.78
C MET A 107 -2.49 -19.04 -7.31
N LYS A 108 -2.64 -20.10 -6.51
CA LYS A 108 -2.21 -20.10 -5.11
C LYS A 108 -0.69 -19.94 -4.99
N ALA A 109 0.07 -20.60 -5.85
CA ALA A 109 1.54 -20.48 -5.87
C ALA A 109 1.97 -19.06 -6.27
N VAL A 110 1.41 -18.52 -7.37
CA VAL A 110 1.67 -17.16 -7.84
C VAL A 110 1.27 -16.12 -6.77
N TYR A 111 0.10 -16.28 -6.15
CA TYR A 111 -0.36 -15.39 -5.08
C TYR A 111 0.60 -15.41 -3.89
N THR A 112 1.03 -16.60 -3.44
CA THR A 112 1.95 -16.72 -2.30
C THR A 112 3.28 -16.03 -2.61
N GLN A 113 3.83 -16.25 -3.81
CA GLN A 113 5.08 -15.61 -4.23
C GLN A 113 4.93 -14.09 -4.32
N SER A 114 3.84 -13.60 -4.91
CA SER A 114 3.56 -12.16 -5.03
C SER A 114 3.33 -11.51 -3.67
N ALA A 115 2.63 -12.17 -2.74
CA ALA A 115 2.41 -11.66 -1.39
C ALA A 115 3.71 -11.53 -0.59
N LEU A 116 4.65 -12.47 -0.78
CA LEU A 116 5.96 -12.43 -0.13
C LEU A 116 6.94 -11.43 -0.80
N ALA A 117 6.64 -10.97 -2.00
CA ALA A 117 7.49 -10.00 -2.71
C ALA A 117 7.39 -8.58 -2.13
N ASN A 118 6.35 -8.27 -1.37
CA ASN A 118 6.13 -6.95 -0.78
C ASN A 118 6.11 -7.03 0.74
N THR A 119 6.72 -6.05 1.39
CA THR A 119 6.73 -5.90 2.86
C THR A 119 5.31 -5.61 3.37
N THR A 120 4.59 -4.74 2.69
CA THR A 120 3.23 -4.32 3.03
C THR A 120 2.48 -3.80 1.82
N THR A 121 1.20 -3.52 2.03
CA THR A 121 0.35 -2.79 1.07
C THR A 121 -0.19 -1.54 1.75
N ILE A 122 -0.06 -0.39 1.10
CA ILE A 122 -0.69 0.86 1.51
C ILE A 122 -1.62 1.31 0.39
N THR A 123 -2.91 1.42 0.68
CA THR A 123 -3.90 1.91 -0.29
C THR A 123 -4.37 3.31 0.05
N ASN A 124 -4.62 4.12 -0.97
CA ASN A 124 -5.20 5.44 -0.84
C ASN A 124 -6.58 5.45 -1.53
N ILE A 125 -7.63 5.65 -0.73
CA ILE A 125 -9.00 5.76 -1.23
C ILE A 125 -9.25 7.15 -1.81
N GLY A 126 -8.45 8.13 -1.38
CA GLY A 126 -8.58 9.53 -1.78
C GLY A 126 -9.58 10.30 -0.93
N ASN A 127 -10.03 11.43 -1.49
CA ASN A 127 -11.01 12.29 -0.83
C ASN A 127 -12.43 11.73 -1.04
N ILE A 128 -13.08 11.41 0.07
CA ILE A 128 -14.45 10.89 0.08
C ILE A 128 -15.40 12.07 -0.05
N LYS A 129 -16.29 12.00 -1.04
CA LYS A 129 -17.36 12.99 -1.26
C LYS A 129 -18.69 12.36 -0.87
N VAL A 130 -19.49 13.11 -0.18
CA VAL A 130 -20.83 12.73 0.26
C VAL A 130 -21.81 13.74 -0.29
N GLU A 131 -23.01 13.32 -0.66
CA GLU A 131 -24.06 14.22 -1.09
C GLU A 131 -24.43 15.17 0.07
N PRO A 132 -24.71 16.45 -0.21
CA PRO A 132 -24.91 17.49 0.82
C PRO A 132 -25.98 17.14 1.85
N GLU A 133 -27.00 16.40 1.46
CA GLU A 133 -28.10 15.98 2.34
C GLU A 133 -27.67 15.00 3.45
N TYR A 134 -26.58 14.24 3.23
CA TYR A 134 -26.03 13.28 4.20
C TYR A 134 -24.88 13.86 5.05
N GLU A 135 -24.26 14.95 4.61
CA GLU A 135 -23.11 15.56 5.31
C GLU A 135 -23.34 15.86 6.79
N PRO A 136 -24.54 16.36 7.24
CA PRO A 136 -24.79 16.64 8.64
C PRO A 136 -24.77 15.40 9.55
N TYR A 137 -24.95 14.22 8.97
CA TYR A 137 -25.05 12.95 9.70
C TYR A 137 -23.74 12.16 9.72
N ILE A 138 -22.72 12.61 8.96
CA ILE A 138 -21.45 11.90 8.81
C ILE A 138 -20.33 12.74 9.42
N THR A 139 -19.71 12.20 10.46
CA THR A 139 -18.62 12.87 11.20
C THR A 139 -17.24 12.52 10.62
N GLY A 140 -17.06 11.36 10.03
CA GLY A 140 -15.77 10.92 9.47
C GLY A 140 -15.84 9.56 8.80
N PHE A 141 -14.73 9.17 8.16
CA PHE A 141 -14.56 7.89 7.52
C PHE A 141 -13.26 7.23 7.99
N TYR A 142 -13.37 5.95 8.27
CA TYR A 142 -12.25 5.08 8.59
C TYR A 142 -12.23 3.92 7.59
N SER A 143 -11.06 3.59 7.10
CA SER A 143 -10.90 2.51 6.14
C SER A 143 -9.86 1.51 6.62
N PHE A 144 -10.18 0.23 6.50
CA PHE A 144 -9.31 -0.86 6.92
C PHE A 144 -9.22 -1.90 5.82
N ILE A 145 -8.02 -2.45 5.61
CA ILE A 145 -7.83 -3.62 4.76
C ILE A 145 -7.32 -4.79 5.60
N PRO A 146 -7.83 -6.01 5.35
CA PRO A 146 -7.40 -7.17 6.11
C PRO A 146 -5.95 -7.53 5.79
N MET A 147 -5.25 -8.05 6.79
CA MET A 147 -3.92 -8.63 6.62
C MET A 147 -3.99 -9.87 5.71
N SER A 148 -2.87 -10.22 5.13
CA SER A 148 -2.72 -11.41 4.32
C SER A 148 -1.46 -12.17 4.69
N LYS A 149 -1.38 -13.42 4.27
CA LYS A 149 -0.19 -14.25 4.50
C LYS A 149 1.06 -13.55 3.95
N GLY A 150 2.07 -13.36 4.80
CA GLY A 150 3.32 -12.65 4.45
C GLY A 150 3.26 -11.14 4.57
N GLN A 151 2.09 -10.55 4.88
CA GLN A 151 1.92 -9.12 5.15
C GLN A 151 1.16 -8.93 6.45
N PRO A 152 1.84 -8.95 7.60
CA PRO A 152 1.20 -8.89 8.91
C PRO A 152 0.68 -7.50 9.28
N MET A 153 1.04 -6.48 8.53
CA MET A 153 0.60 -5.10 8.68
C MET A 153 0.24 -4.52 7.33
N LYS A 154 -0.80 -3.69 7.27
CA LYS A 154 -1.20 -2.92 6.09
C LYS A 154 -1.69 -1.54 6.47
N GLY A 155 -1.62 -0.61 5.53
CA GLY A 155 -2.08 0.76 5.73
C GLY A 155 -3.18 1.16 4.76
N THR A 156 -4.09 2.04 5.22
CA THR A 156 -5.07 2.71 4.37
C THR A 156 -5.08 4.20 4.65
N ILE A 157 -5.33 4.96 3.59
CA ILE A 157 -5.45 6.41 3.65
C ILE A 157 -6.80 6.79 3.07
N CYS A 158 -7.53 7.65 3.74
CA CYS A 158 -8.68 8.36 3.19
C CYS A 158 -8.73 9.78 3.76
N SER A 159 -9.41 10.68 3.06
CA SER A 159 -9.68 12.01 3.58
C SER A 159 -11.16 12.36 3.43
N TYR A 160 -11.66 13.13 4.37
CA TYR A 160 -13.00 13.68 4.35
C TYR A 160 -12.98 15.06 4.99
N LYS A 161 -13.51 16.06 4.27
CA LYS A 161 -13.36 17.47 4.65
C LYS A 161 -11.87 17.79 4.90
N ASP A 162 -11.54 18.36 6.05
CA ASP A 162 -10.19 18.79 6.41
C ASP A 162 -9.40 17.72 7.18
N THR A 163 -9.94 16.50 7.30
CA THR A 163 -9.33 15.42 8.07
C THR A 163 -8.78 14.34 7.14
N LEU A 164 -7.49 14.05 7.29
CA LEU A 164 -6.84 12.89 6.67
C LEU A 164 -6.71 11.78 7.71
N VAL A 165 -7.25 10.62 7.39
CA VAL A 165 -7.18 9.44 8.26
C VAL A 165 -6.20 8.44 7.65
N PHE A 166 -5.18 8.08 8.43
CA PHE A 166 -4.28 6.96 8.14
C PHE A 166 -4.54 5.84 9.14
N THR A 167 -4.90 4.66 8.66
CA THR A 167 -5.14 3.50 9.52
C THR A 167 -4.13 2.41 9.29
N PHE A 168 -3.68 1.80 10.37
CA PHE A 168 -2.94 0.55 10.35
C PHE A 168 -3.86 -0.62 10.74
N SER A 169 -3.86 -1.67 9.92
CA SER A 169 -4.34 -3.00 10.30
C SER A 169 -3.13 -3.88 10.56
N SER A 170 -2.98 -4.42 11.77
CA SER A 170 -1.80 -5.19 12.18
C SER A 170 -2.20 -6.39 13.06
N ILE A 171 -1.46 -7.49 12.90
CA ILE A 171 -1.48 -8.65 13.82
C ILE A 171 -0.19 -8.74 14.65
N LEU A 172 0.70 -7.75 14.50
CA LEU A 172 1.92 -7.68 15.28
C LEU A 172 1.59 -7.18 16.69
N ALA A 173 2.15 -7.83 17.70
CA ALA A 173 2.05 -7.38 19.08
C ALA A 173 2.86 -6.10 19.30
N ASP A 174 4.02 -5.99 18.63
CA ASP A 174 4.86 -4.80 18.70
C ASP A 174 4.31 -3.67 17.81
N THR A 175 4.24 -2.47 18.35
CA THR A 175 3.75 -1.25 17.67
C THR A 175 4.86 -0.26 17.33
N MET A 176 6.15 -0.68 17.32
CA MET A 176 7.28 0.21 17.09
C MET A 176 7.19 0.95 15.75
N ILE A 177 6.78 0.27 14.68
CA ILE A 177 6.67 0.87 13.34
C ILE A 177 5.58 1.94 13.32
N GLN A 178 4.40 1.66 13.90
CA GLN A 178 3.29 2.63 13.98
C GLN A 178 3.70 3.84 14.82
N ARG A 179 4.34 3.60 15.96
CA ARG A 179 4.86 4.67 16.84
C ARG A 179 5.86 5.54 16.10
N SER A 180 6.83 4.93 15.42
CA SER A 180 7.86 5.64 14.64
C SER A 180 7.23 6.47 13.51
N PHE A 181 6.25 5.90 12.82
CA PHE A 181 5.50 6.57 11.75
C PHE A 181 4.79 7.83 12.24
N PHE A 182 3.99 7.74 13.30
CA PHE A 182 3.27 8.91 13.82
C PHE A 182 4.20 9.91 14.50
N LYS A 183 5.25 9.45 15.20
CA LYS A 183 6.26 10.32 15.78
C LYS A 183 6.97 11.15 14.70
N LYS A 184 7.26 10.58 13.54
CA LYS A 184 7.85 11.32 12.42
C LYS A 184 6.92 12.42 11.94
N LEU A 185 5.62 12.16 11.77
CA LEU A 185 4.65 13.18 11.37
C LEU A 185 4.54 14.33 12.39
N VAL A 186 4.49 13.99 13.67
CA VAL A 186 4.45 15.01 14.75
C VAL A 186 5.73 15.85 14.76
N ASN A 187 6.88 15.23 14.59
CA ASN A 187 8.17 15.95 14.53
C ASN A 187 8.26 16.87 13.30
N ASP A 188 7.56 16.56 12.23
CA ASP A 188 7.45 17.39 11.02
C ASP A 188 6.37 18.49 11.16
N GLY A 189 5.76 18.64 12.33
CA GLY A 189 4.78 19.68 12.64
C GLY A 189 3.34 19.33 12.23
N VAL A 190 3.05 18.08 11.90
CA VAL A 190 1.67 17.63 11.61
C VAL A 190 0.94 17.39 12.93
N GLU A 191 -0.24 17.98 13.10
CA GLU A 191 -1.12 17.66 14.21
C GLU A 191 -1.71 16.27 14.04
N VAL A 192 -1.52 15.39 15.03
CA VAL A 192 -1.92 13.98 14.96
C VAL A 192 -2.73 13.59 16.18
N THR A 193 -3.95 13.09 15.95
CA THR A 193 -4.75 12.39 16.96
C THR A 193 -4.69 10.90 16.70
N ILE A 194 -4.38 10.11 17.73
CA ILE A 194 -4.25 8.64 17.61
C ILE A 194 -5.45 7.98 18.30
N GLU A 195 -6.15 7.14 17.55
CA GLU A 195 -7.20 6.26 18.04
C GLU A 195 -6.77 4.80 17.87
N THR A 196 -7.17 3.95 18.81
CA THR A 196 -6.85 2.52 18.78
C THR A 196 -8.09 1.72 19.19
N ASN A 197 -8.16 0.46 18.78
CA ASN A 197 -9.24 -0.45 19.20
C ASN A 197 -9.16 -0.86 20.68
N GLY A 198 -8.22 -0.30 21.45
CA GLY A 198 -8.09 -0.52 22.89
C GLY A 198 -7.40 -1.83 23.30
N GLU A 199 -6.98 -2.64 22.36
CA GLU A 199 -6.18 -3.84 22.65
C GLU A 199 -4.70 -3.45 22.67
N TYR A 200 -4.11 -3.45 23.85
CA TYR A 200 -2.67 -3.36 24.06
C TYR A 200 -2.17 -4.76 24.44
N TYR A 201 -1.28 -5.30 23.67
CA TYR A 201 -0.54 -6.50 24.05
C TYR A 201 0.73 -6.04 24.76
N ASP A 202 0.82 -6.36 26.05
CA ASP A 202 2.02 -6.14 26.88
C ASP A 202 3.16 -7.08 26.46
#